data_568f39d8a9ddbfc9356dc1ec7f6f7e8f
#
_entry.id   568f39d8a9ddbfc9356dc1ec7f6f7e8f
#
_cell.length_a   1.000
_cell.length_b   1.000
_cell.length_c   1.000
_cell.angle_alpha   90.00
_cell.angle_beta   90.00
_cell.angle_gamma   90.00
#
_symmetry.space_group_name_H-M   'P 1'
#
loop_
_entity.id
_entity.type
_entity.pdbx_description
1 polymer ?
#
loop_
_entity_poly.entity_id
_entity_poly.type
_entity_poly.pdbx_seq_one_letter_code
_entity_poly.pdbx_strand_id
1 'polypeptide(L)'
;MRYTFLLLLGLFLVSCSEDKQSASLNESEIFFEETLASISKDNIEEDLFYIGTEDGIVYIYNSENQQLRKVKTSFDRIYKVVRDSIGNYWVGTRNMGLFCCENRDDSLCVKEKHGRFYLPLKSKRSRYSAYDISIQQSKVYVATSHGLCYVPNEADGNDSTLKILYPSRHTDAPENTHPVGTRSLQPYKN
;
A
#
# COMPACT_ATOMS: atom_id res chain seq x y z
N MET A 1 60.23 -61.84 23.74
CA MET A 1 59.78 -61.29 22.46
C MET A 1 58.44 -60.57 22.69
N ARG A 2 58.43 -59.25 22.63
CA ARG A 2 57.26 -58.42 22.87
C ARG A 2 56.73 -57.96 21.51
N TYR A 3 55.56 -58.38 21.13
CA TYR A 3 54.87 -57.87 19.94
C TYR A 3 53.96 -56.72 20.40
N THR A 4 54.39 -55.51 20.06
CA THR A 4 53.55 -54.31 20.23
C THR A 4 52.59 -54.24 19.05
N PHE A 5 51.32 -54.44 19.35
CA PHE A 5 50.23 -54.27 18.40
C PHE A 5 49.87 -52.80 18.33
N LEU A 6 50.33 -52.15 17.25
CA LEU A 6 50.00 -50.77 16.97
C LEU A 6 48.63 -50.71 16.32
N LEU A 7 47.61 -50.40 17.08
CA LEU A 7 46.27 -50.21 16.62
C LEU A 7 46.18 -48.79 16.02
N LEU A 8 46.29 -48.73 14.68
CA LEU A 8 46.10 -47.49 13.94
C LEU A 8 44.60 -47.18 13.88
N LEU A 9 44.14 -46.38 14.84
CA LEU A 9 42.77 -45.85 14.84
C LEU A 9 42.69 -44.73 13.80
N GLY A 10 42.31 -45.11 12.57
CA GLY A 10 42.02 -44.15 11.52
C GLY A 10 40.76 -43.34 11.90
N LEU A 11 41.01 -42.15 12.46
CA LEU A 11 39.95 -41.12 12.60
C LEU A 11 39.66 -40.63 11.18
N PHE A 12 38.62 -41.16 10.58
CA PHE A 12 37.95 -40.50 9.49
C PHE A 12 37.25 -39.26 10.04
N LEU A 13 37.93 -38.15 10.06
CA LEU A 13 37.31 -36.84 10.14
C LEU A 13 36.61 -36.64 8.79
N VAL A 14 35.36 -37.04 8.71
CA VAL A 14 34.45 -36.52 7.69
C VAL A 14 34.28 -35.05 8.03
N SER A 15 35.18 -34.23 7.46
CA SER A 15 34.98 -32.81 7.36
C SER A 15 33.80 -32.61 6.43
N CYS A 16 32.62 -32.50 7.03
CA CYS A 16 31.48 -31.92 6.36
C CYS A 16 31.81 -30.42 6.22
N SER A 17 32.52 -30.07 5.16
CA SER A 17 32.58 -28.70 4.70
C SER A 17 31.17 -28.39 4.24
N GLU A 18 30.35 -27.83 5.15
CA GLU A 18 29.26 -26.97 4.73
C GLU A 18 29.93 -25.86 3.91
N ASP A 19 29.97 -26.03 2.62
CA ASP A 19 30.06 -24.93 1.70
C ASP A 19 28.80 -24.04 1.95
N LYS A 20 28.90 -23.24 3.00
CA LYS A 20 28.17 -21.97 3.03
C LYS A 20 28.75 -21.19 1.86
N GLN A 21 28.24 -21.47 0.66
CA GLN A 21 28.11 -20.44 -0.34
C GLN A 21 27.30 -19.34 0.33
N SER A 22 28.00 -18.47 1.06
CA SER A 22 27.52 -17.13 1.31
C SER A 22 27.40 -16.52 -0.09
N ALA A 23 26.23 -16.71 -0.71
CA ALA A 23 25.80 -15.79 -1.72
C ALA A 23 25.96 -14.43 -1.02
N SER A 24 27.05 -13.73 -1.34
CA SER A 24 27.12 -12.31 -1.06
C SER A 24 26.01 -11.71 -1.89
N LEU A 25 24.83 -11.61 -1.28
CA LEU A 25 23.83 -10.66 -1.71
C LEU A 25 24.61 -9.34 -1.71
N ASN A 26 24.95 -8.85 -2.87
CA ASN A 26 25.32 -7.47 -3.05
C ASN A 26 24.05 -6.70 -2.68
N GLU A 27 23.80 -6.57 -1.37
CA GLU A 27 22.80 -5.68 -0.83
C GLU A 27 23.26 -4.29 -1.20
N SER A 28 22.80 -3.81 -2.33
CA SER A 28 22.94 -2.41 -2.66
C SER A 28 22.04 -1.67 -1.66
N GLU A 29 22.66 -1.07 -0.64
CA GLU A 29 21.95 -0.24 0.32
C GLU A 29 21.33 0.92 -0.43
N ILE A 30 19.99 1.01 -0.39
CA ILE A 30 19.24 2.13 -0.96
C ILE A 30 19.03 3.14 0.15
N PHE A 31 19.61 4.33 -0.01
CA PHE A 31 19.42 5.43 0.91
C PHE A 31 18.32 6.36 0.40
N PHE A 32 17.40 6.69 1.28
CA PHE A 32 16.35 7.68 1.03
C PHE A 32 16.69 8.97 1.78
N GLU A 33 16.57 10.10 1.13
CA GLU A 33 16.76 11.41 1.75
C GLU A 33 15.55 11.81 2.61
N GLU A 34 14.36 11.32 2.22
CA GLU A 34 13.08 11.62 2.85
C GLU A 34 12.67 10.56 3.86
N THR A 35 11.87 10.96 4.84
CA THR A 35 11.26 10.02 5.79
C THR A 35 10.19 9.19 5.09
N LEU A 36 10.35 7.88 5.11
CA LEU A 36 9.40 6.95 4.53
C LEU A 36 8.13 6.87 5.39
N ALA A 37 6.98 6.91 4.75
CA ALA A 37 5.67 6.85 5.40
C ALA A 37 4.92 5.54 5.11
N SER A 38 5.13 4.95 3.93
CA SER A 38 4.40 3.76 3.51
C SER A 38 5.16 2.96 2.46
N ILE A 39 4.81 1.68 2.35
CA ILE A 39 5.19 0.82 1.24
C ILE A 39 3.96 0.06 0.76
N SER A 40 3.82 -0.10 -0.54
CA SER A 40 2.73 -0.84 -1.18
C SER A 40 3.28 -1.64 -2.34
N LYS A 41 2.90 -2.91 -2.44
CA LYS A 41 3.16 -3.72 -3.62
C LYS A 41 2.18 -3.33 -4.73
N ASP A 42 2.64 -3.34 -5.98
CA ASP A 42 1.74 -3.17 -7.13
C ASP A 42 0.79 -4.36 -7.25
N ASN A 43 -0.44 -4.11 -7.71
CA ASN A 43 -1.44 -5.16 -7.88
C ASN A 43 -1.31 -5.92 -9.20
N ILE A 44 -0.50 -5.43 -10.13
CA ILE A 44 -0.39 -5.95 -11.50
C ILE A 44 1.00 -6.54 -11.74
N GLU A 45 2.04 -5.81 -11.33
CA GLU A 45 3.43 -6.21 -11.48
C GLU A 45 4.01 -6.65 -10.14
N GLU A 46 4.37 -7.94 -10.02
CA GLU A 46 4.80 -8.53 -8.74
C GLU A 46 6.07 -7.91 -8.17
N ASP A 47 6.96 -7.43 -9.03
CA ASP A 47 8.25 -6.88 -8.63
C ASP A 47 8.23 -5.37 -8.43
N LEU A 48 7.07 -4.73 -8.56
CA LEU A 48 6.92 -3.29 -8.44
C LEU A 48 6.36 -2.88 -7.08
N PHE A 49 7.03 -1.91 -6.44
CA PHE A 49 6.65 -1.35 -5.15
C PHE A 49 6.55 0.16 -5.23
N TYR A 50 5.58 0.71 -4.51
CA TYR A 50 5.41 2.15 -4.30
C TYR A 50 5.77 2.48 -2.87
N ILE A 51 6.70 3.42 -2.68
CA ILE A 51 7.15 3.87 -1.37
C ILE A 51 6.75 5.34 -1.24
N GLY A 52 5.82 5.63 -0.34
CA GLY A 52 5.36 6.98 -0.05
C GLY A 52 6.16 7.61 1.08
N THR A 53 6.39 8.92 1.00
CA THR A 53 7.15 9.68 2.00
C THR A 53 6.26 10.66 2.76
N GLU A 54 6.80 11.24 3.83
CA GLU A 54 6.15 12.30 4.61
C GLU A 54 6.05 13.61 3.83
N ASP A 55 6.96 13.83 2.89
CA ASP A 55 7.06 15.06 2.10
C ASP A 55 6.36 14.97 0.73
N GLY A 56 5.56 13.91 0.53
CA GLY A 56 4.76 13.76 -0.69
C GLY A 56 5.54 13.28 -1.91
N ILE A 57 6.67 12.66 -1.72
CA ILE A 57 7.40 11.96 -2.79
C ILE A 57 6.92 10.51 -2.86
N VAL A 58 6.84 9.95 -4.05
CA VAL A 58 6.64 8.54 -4.28
C VAL A 58 7.89 7.98 -4.95
N TYR A 59 8.47 6.96 -4.34
CA TYR A 59 9.47 6.16 -5.02
C TYR A 59 8.80 4.93 -5.63
N ILE A 60 9.14 4.63 -6.86
CA ILE A 60 8.74 3.42 -7.57
C ILE A 60 9.97 2.53 -7.64
N TYR A 61 9.92 1.41 -6.94
CA TYR A 61 11.02 0.45 -6.87
C TYR A 61 10.65 -0.84 -7.58
N ASN A 62 11.51 -1.27 -8.49
CA ASN A 62 11.42 -2.56 -9.14
C ASN A 62 12.47 -3.50 -8.52
N SER A 63 12.01 -4.58 -7.88
CA SER A 63 12.90 -5.51 -7.16
C SER A 63 13.67 -6.46 -8.09
N GLU A 64 13.17 -6.73 -9.30
CA GLU A 64 13.83 -7.59 -10.27
C GLU A 64 15.14 -6.97 -10.80
N ASN A 65 15.07 -5.71 -11.22
CA ASN A 65 16.23 -5.00 -11.78
C ASN A 65 16.85 -3.96 -10.82
N GLN A 66 16.37 -3.88 -9.58
CA GLN A 66 16.84 -2.98 -8.52
C GLN A 66 16.80 -1.49 -8.90
N GLN A 67 15.89 -1.13 -9.80
CA GLN A 67 15.72 0.27 -10.22
C GLN A 67 14.81 1.02 -9.25
N LEU A 68 15.27 2.19 -8.85
CA LEU A 68 14.51 3.15 -8.02
C LEU A 68 14.26 4.41 -8.82
N ARG A 69 13.00 4.80 -8.96
CA ARG A 69 12.57 6.03 -9.63
C ARG A 69 11.85 6.94 -8.66
N LYS A 70 12.29 8.19 -8.57
CA LYS A 70 11.67 9.23 -7.75
C LYS A 70 10.59 9.94 -8.57
N VAL A 71 9.38 10.00 -8.03
CA VAL A 71 8.21 10.61 -8.66
C VAL A 71 7.68 11.71 -7.76
N LYS A 72 7.59 12.93 -8.30
CA LYS A 72 7.07 14.09 -7.57
C LYS A 72 5.55 14.06 -7.49
N THR A 73 5.03 14.61 -6.41
CA THR A 73 3.58 14.85 -6.25
C THR A 73 3.35 16.26 -5.69
N SER A 74 2.09 16.68 -5.68
CA SER A 74 1.66 17.92 -5.00
C SER A 74 1.00 17.64 -3.64
N PHE A 75 1.21 16.44 -3.09
CA PHE A 75 0.56 16.01 -1.85
C PHE A 75 1.48 16.23 -0.65
N ASP A 76 0.88 16.13 0.54
CA ASP A 76 1.59 15.91 1.78
C ASP A 76 1.84 14.39 2.00
N ARG A 77 2.10 13.98 3.21
CA ARG A 77 2.36 12.59 3.60
C ARG A 77 1.48 11.57 2.86
N ILE A 78 2.13 10.63 2.19
CA ILE A 78 1.49 9.58 1.40
C ILE A 78 1.39 8.28 2.20
N TYR A 79 0.17 7.83 2.42
CA TYR A 79 -0.11 6.60 3.16
C TYR A 79 -0.22 5.37 2.29
N LYS A 80 -0.68 5.54 1.05
CA LYS A 80 -0.90 4.41 0.14
C LYS A 80 -0.85 4.87 -1.31
N VAL A 81 -0.23 4.05 -2.14
CA VAL A 81 -0.32 4.18 -3.60
C VAL A 81 -0.70 2.82 -4.17
N VAL A 82 -1.70 2.79 -5.04
CA VAL A 82 -2.15 1.58 -5.70
C VAL A 82 -2.43 1.90 -7.17
N ARG A 83 -2.01 1.05 -8.09
CA ARG A 83 -2.31 1.18 -9.51
C ARG A 83 -3.50 0.29 -9.88
N ASP A 84 -4.45 0.82 -10.65
CA ASP A 84 -5.55 0.04 -11.20
C ASP A 84 -5.19 -0.61 -12.56
N SER A 85 -6.05 -1.49 -13.04
CA SER A 85 -5.82 -2.25 -14.28
C SER A 85 -5.79 -1.40 -15.56
N ILE A 86 -6.26 -0.15 -15.49
CA ILE A 86 -6.25 0.79 -16.63
C ILE A 86 -5.12 1.83 -16.51
N GLY A 87 -4.25 1.68 -15.49
CA GLY A 87 -3.04 2.49 -15.34
C GLY A 87 -3.20 3.75 -14.51
N ASN A 88 -4.33 3.99 -13.84
CA ASN A 88 -4.44 5.10 -12.91
C ASN A 88 -3.76 4.77 -11.58
N TYR A 89 -3.21 5.80 -10.94
CA TYR A 89 -2.64 5.72 -9.59
C TYR A 89 -3.61 6.31 -8.59
N TRP A 90 -3.98 5.51 -7.61
CA TRP A 90 -4.82 5.93 -6.49
C TRP A 90 -3.92 6.26 -5.31
N VAL A 91 -3.99 7.49 -4.84
CA VAL A 91 -3.09 8.01 -3.80
C VAL A 91 -3.88 8.41 -2.58
N GLY A 92 -3.60 7.76 -1.46
CA GLY A 92 -4.14 8.09 -0.15
C GLY A 92 -3.17 8.98 0.63
N THR A 93 -3.66 10.09 1.17
CA THR A 93 -2.86 11.10 1.83
C THR A 93 -3.33 11.39 3.26
N ARG A 94 -2.50 12.08 4.04
CA ARG A 94 -2.78 12.37 5.45
C ARG A 94 -3.99 13.29 5.65
N ASN A 95 -4.06 14.41 4.97
CA ASN A 95 -5.08 15.43 5.25
C ASN A 95 -5.82 15.90 4.00
N MET A 96 -5.38 15.44 2.84
CA MET A 96 -5.94 15.87 1.56
C MET A 96 -6.91 14.84 0.98
N GLY A 97 -6.95 13.63 1.56
CA GLY A 97 -7.87 12.56 1.18
C GLY A 97 -7.36 11.65 0.08
N LEU A 98 -8.27 11.21 -0.78
CA LEU A 98 -8.01 10.29 -1.90
C LEU A 98 -7.91 11.04 -3.21
N PHE A 99 -6.92 10.65 -4.01
CA PHE A 99 -6.72 11.16 -5.36
C PHE A 99 -6.62 10.03 -6.38
N CYS A 100 -7.12 10.28 -7.58
CA CYS A 100 -6.83 9.51 -8.78
C CYS A 100 -5.89 10.32 -9.66
N CYS A 101 -4.76 9.73 -9.98
CA CYS A 101 -3.66 10.39 -10.68
C CYS A 101 -3.27 9.61 -11.93
N GLU A 102 -2.59 10.29 -12.82
CA GLU A 102 -1.86 9.72 -13.93
C GLU A 102 -0.38 10.07 -13.81
N ASN A 103 0.49 9.22 -14.34
CA ASN A 103 1.91 9.49 -14.36
C ASN A 103 2.26 10.29 -15.64
N ARG A 104 2.79 11.50 -15.45
CA ARG A 104 3.28 12.36 -16.53
C ARG A 104 4.68 12.85 -16.15
N ASP A 105 5.66 12.58 -17.00
CA ASP A 105 7.02 13.10 -16.89
C ASP A 105 7.62 13.01 -15.46
N ASP A 106 7.60 11.80 -14.89
CA ASP A 106 8.05 11.53 -13.51
C ASP A 106 7.30 12.32 -12.41
N SER A 107 6.04 12.64 -12.69
CA SER A 107 5.14 13.27 -11.72
C SER A 107 3.79 12.56 -11.70
N LEU A 108 3.24 12.36 -10.50
CA LEU A 108 1.85 11.94 -10.36
C LEU A 108 0.96 13.17 -10.36
N CYS A 109 0.29 13.38 -11.48
CA CYS A 109 -0.62 14.50 -11.69
C CYS A 109 -2.05 14.07 -11.39
N VAL A 110 -2.77 14.88 -10.60
CA VAL A 110 -4.19 14.68 -10.35
C VAL A 110 -4.96 14.80 -11.66
N LYS A 111 -5.81 13.82 -11.95
CA LYS A 111 -6.66 13.86 -13.15
C LYS A 111 -7.60 15.06 -13.10
N GLU A 112 -7.82 15.73 -14.23
CA GLU A 112 -8.68 16.90 -14.30
C GLU A 112 -10.12 16.59 -13.93
N LYS A 113 -10.61 15.43 -14.42
CA LYS A 113 -11.93 14.92 -14.06
C LYS A 113 -11.79 13.77 -13.08
N HIS A 114 -12.60 13.80 -12.01
CA HIS A 114 -12.61 12.74 -10.98
C HIS A 114 -11.25 12.42 -10.35
N GLY A 115 -10.36 13.44 -10.33
CA GLY A 115 -9.03 13.28 -9.75
C GLY A 115 -8.98 13.45 -8.24
N ARG A 116 -9.94 14.13 -7.62
CA ARG A 116 -10.02 14.33 -6.17
C ARG A 116 -11.37 13.91 -5.65
N PHE A 117 -11.35 13.12 -4.57
CA PHE A 117 -12.57 12.59 -3.95
C PHE A 117 -12.85 13.24 -2.60
N TYR A 118 -14.12 13.43 -2.29
CA TYR A 118 -14.62 14.10 -1.10
C TYR A 118 -15.49 13.16 -0.29
N LEU A 119 -15.49 13.32 1.02
CA LEU A 119 -16.47 12.66 1.87
C LEU A 119 -17.80 13.44 1.86
N PRO A 120 -18.95 12.76 1.99
CA PRO A 120 -20.26 13.41 2.06
C PRO A 120 -20.49 14.06 3.42
N LEU A 121 -19.61 14.99 3.82
CA LEU A 121 -19.69 15.71 5.08
C LEU A 121 -20.39 17.05 4.90
N LYS A 122 -20.99 17.59 5.98
CA LYS A 122 -21.71 18.90 5.98
C LYS A 122 -20.83 20.05 5.45
N SER A 123 -19.51 19.94 5.60
CA SER A 123 -18.55 20.90 5.06
C SER A 123 -17.76 20.29 3.90
N LYS A 124 -17.90 20.83 2.70
CA LYS A 124 -17.09 20.45 1.52
C LYS A 124 -15.58 20.69 1.71
N ARG A 125 -15.16 21.36 2.78
CA ARG A 125 -13.78 21.64 3.13
C ARG A 125 -13.22 20.71 4.21
N SER A 126 -13.99 19.72 4.65
CA SER A 126 -13.50 18.79 5.68
C SER A 126 -12.29 18.02 5.14
N ARG A 127 -11.19 18.19 5.83
CA ARG A 127 -9.99 17.42 5.59
C ARG A 127 -10.20 16.00 6.13
N TYR A 128 -9.79 15.01 5.38
CA TYR A 128 -9.78 13.64 5.85
C TYR A 128 -8.50 12.94 5.42
N SER A 129 -8.15 11.90 6.13
CA SER A 129 -7.03 11.04 5.77
C SER A 129 -7.55 9.79 5.08
N ALA A 130 -6.90 9.39 4.01
CA ALA A 130 -7.08 8.11 3.33
C ALA A 130 -5.88 7.23 3.67
N TYR A 131 -6.08 6.25 4.57
CA TYR A 131 -4.99 5.46 5.15
C TYR A 131 -4.60 4.26 4.32
N ASP A 132 -5.59 3.60 3.71
CA ASP A 132 -5.38 2.39 2.92
C ASP A 132 -6.37 2.33 1.77
N ILE A 133 -5.96 1.67 0.69
CA ILE A 133 -6.71 1.55 -0.55
C ILE A 133 -6.66 0.09 -1.01
N SER A 134 -7.81 -0.47 -1.37
CA SER A 134 -7.92 -1.78 -1.97
C SER A 134 -8.78 -1.71 -3.23
N ILE A 135 -8.34 -2.36 -4.29
CA ILE A 135 -9.10 -2.45 -5.54
C ILE A 135 -9.57 -3.89 -5.71
N GLN A 136 -10.89 -4.07 -5.78
CA GLN A 136 -11.51 -5.37 -5.96
C GLN A 136 -12.59 -5.26 -7.04
N GLN A 137 -12.53 -6.12 -8.04
CA GLN A 137 -13.51 -6.14 -9.15
C GLN A 137 -13.75 -4.74 -9.75
N SER A 138 -12.67 -4.01 -10.02
CA SER A 138 -12.65 -2.62 -10.53
C SER A 138 -13.30 -1.58 -9.60
N LYS A 139 -13.65 -1.93 -8.37
CA LYS A 139 -14.15 -1.01 -7.36
C LYS A 139 -13.03 -0.63 -6.38
N VAL A 140 -12.88 0.66 -6.11
CA VAL A 140 -11.89 1.21 -5.20
C VAL A 140 -12.50 1.40 -3.82
N TYR A 141 -11.99 0.69 -2.83
CA TYR A 141 -12.34 0.81 -1.42
C TYR A 141 -11.25 1.58 -0.69
N VAL A 142 -11.65 2.41 0.26
CA VAL A 142 -10.75 3.31 0.96
C VAL A 142 -11.03 3.30 2.45
N ALA A 143 -10.01 3.00 3.24
CA ALA A 143 -10.05 3.21 4.69
C ALA A 143 -9.72 4.67 4.99
N THR A 144 -10.66 5.38 5.58
CA THR A 144 -10.51 6.81 5.88
C THR A 144 -10.61 7.10 7.37
N SER A 145 -10.24 8.32 7.78
CA SER A 145 -10.48 8.78 9.16
C SER A 145 -11.97 8.80 9.55
N HIS A 146 -12.88 8.70 8.59
CA HIS A 146 -14.33 8.70 8.79
C HIS A 146 -14.99 7.34 8.56
N GLY A 147 -14.19 6.30 8.32
CA GLY A 147 -14.65 4.93 8.15
C GLY A 147 -14.29 4.33 6.79
N LEU A 148 -14.90 3.19 6.48
CA LEU A 148 -14.71 2.52 5.20
C LEU A 148 -15.62 3.14 4.14
N CYS A 149 -15.01 3.56 3.05
CA CYS A 149 -15.68 4.20 1.93
C CYS A 149 -15.38 3.45 0.62
N TYR A 150 -16.10 3.80 -0.43
CA TYR A 150 -15.77 3.38 -1.79
C TYR A 150 -16.01 4.50 -2.79
N VAL A 151 -15.31 4.40 -3.92
CA VAL A 151 -15.51 5.27 -5.07
C VAL A 151 -16.72 4.77 -5.85
N PRO A 152 -17.79 5.58 -6.05
CA PRO A 152 -18.94 5.18 -6.86
C PRO A 152 -18.54 5.01 -8.32
N ASN A 153 -19.25 4.17 -9.07
CA ASN A 153 -19.05 4.04 -10.50
C ASN A 153 -19.52 5.33 -11.20
N GLU A 154 -18.95 5.64 -12.35
CA GLU A 154 -19.34 6.81 -13.17
C GLU A 154 -20.83 6.84 -13.53
N ALA A 155 -21.47 5.67 -13.61
CA ALA A 155 -22.91 5.54 -13.85
C ALA A 155 -23.77 6.17 -12.73
N ASP A 156 -23.23 6.36 -11.54
CA ASP A 156 -23.93 6.95 -10.38
C ASP A 156 -23.95 8.49 -10.39
N GLY A 157 -23.49 9.11 -11.45
CA GLY A 157 -23.41 10.57 -11.62
C GLY A 157 -21.98 11.11 -11.54
N ASN A 158 -21.78 12.29 -12.06
CA ASN A 158 -20.47 13.00 -12.13
C ASN A 158 -19.94 13.44 -10.74
N ASP A 159 -20.26 12.73 -9.67
CA ASP A 159 -19.93 13.13 -8.32
C ASP A 159 -18.66 12.45 -7.81
N SER A 160 -17.61 13.25 -7.59
CA SER A 160 -16.38 12.81 -6.93
C SER A 160 -16.56 12.60 -5.42
N THR A 161 -17.77 12.25 -4.97
CA THR A 161 -18.07 12.02 -3.57
C THR A 161 -17.98 10.53 -3.23
N LEU A 162 -17.17 10.20 -2.23
CA LEU A 162 -17.07 8.83 -1.70
C LEU A 162 -18.38 8.42 -1.06
N LYS A 163 -18.76 7.16 -1.22
CA LYS A 163 -19.88 6.57 -0.48
C LYS A 163 -19.35 5.86 0.76
N ILE A 164 -19.91 6.19 1.93
CA ILE A 164 -19.54 5.56 3.21
C ILE A 164 -20.28 4.24 3.33
N LEU A 165 -19.53 3.14 3.54
CA LEU A 165 -20.06 1.82 3.83
C LEU A 165 -20.26 1.62 5.33
N TYR A 166 -19.22 1.94 6.10
CA TYR A 166 -19.19 1.79 7.55
C TYR A 166 -18.57 3.05 8.16
N PRO A 167 -19.34 3.87 8.87
CA PRO A 167 -18.82 5.07 9.52
C PRO A 167 -17.89 4.69 10.70
N SER A 168 -16.91 5.52 10.95
CA SER A 168 -16.11 5.44 12.17
C SER A 168 -16.93 5.88 13.37
N ARG A 169 -16.74 5.24 14.54
CA ARG A 169 -17.45 5.61 15.79
C ARG A 169 -17.13 7.02 16.29
N HIS A 170 -16.07 7.64 15.79
CA HIS A 170 -15.58 8.96 16.23
C HIS A 170 -16.00 10.10 15.31
N THR A 171 -16.85 9.84 14.34
CA THR A 171 -17.32 10.88 13.43
C THR A 171 -18.79 11.16 13.68
N ASP A 172 -19.14 12.45 13.71
CA ASP A 172 -20.51 12.87 13.54
C ASP A 172 -21.00 12.37 12.19
N ALA A 173 -21.59 11.17 12.18
CA ALA A 173 -22.17 10.60 10.98
C ALA A 173 -23.16 11.62 10.40
N PRO A 174 -23.16 11.88 9.09
CA PRO A 174 -24.19 12.73 8.51
C PRO A 174 -25.56 12.11 8.83
N GLU A 175 -26.49 12.93 9.30
CA GLU A 175 -27.83 12.53 9.82
C GLU A 175 -28.64 11.63 8.88
N ASN A 176 -28.20 11.43 7.64
CA ASN A 176 -28.92 10.67 6.61
C ASN A 176 -28.25 9.36 6.18
N THR A 177 -27.21 8.89 6.85
CA THR A 177 -26.73 7.53 6.64
C THR A 177 -27.51 6.58 7.52
N HIS A 178 -28.72 6.22 7.12
CA HIS A 178 -29.31 4.99 7.62
C HIS A 178 -28.38 3.84 7.21
N PRO A 179 -27.82 3.08 8.15
CA PRO A 179 -27.11 1.88 7.82
C PRO A 179 -28.07 0.97 7.07
N VAL A 180 -27.78 0.68 5.82
CA VAL A 180 -28.52 -0.36 5.08
C VAL A 180 -28.30 -1.65 5.87
N GLY A 181 -29.29 -1.93 6.76
CA GLY A 181 -29.46 -3.21 7.44
C GLY A 181 -28.26 -3.72 8.21
N THR A 182 -27.94 -3.15 9.38
CA THR A 182 -27.32 -3.94 10.43
C THR A 182 -28.35 -4.94 10.95
N ARG A 183 -28.60 -6.01 10.22
CA ARG A 183 -29.09 -7.24 10.85
C ARG A 183 -27.97 -7.65 11.80
N SER A 184 -28.24 -7.55 13.09
CA SER A 184 -27.44 -8.11 14.15
C SER A 184 -26.92 -9.47 13.74
N LEU A 185 -25.60 -9.61 13.68
CA LEU A 185 -24.96 -10.91 13.66
C LEU A 185 -25.29 -11.57 15.01
N GLN A 186 -26.38 -12.29 15.08
CA GLN A 186 -26.62 -13.20 16.18
C GLN A 186 -25.51 -14.26 16.18
N PRO A 187 -24.87 -14.52 17.33
CA PRO A 187 -23.91 -15.57 17.40
C PRO A 187 -24.62 -16.90 17.10
N TYR A 188 -24.06 -17.66 16.14
CA TYR A 188 -24.46 -19.04 15.93
C TYR A 188 -24.28 -19.81 17.25
N LYS A 189 -25.40 -20.26 17.84
CA LYS A 189 -25.37 -21.28 18.88
C LYS A 189 -25.16 -22.62 18.21
N ASN A 190 -24.02 -23.27 18.53
CA ASN A 190 -23.82 -24.70 18.31
C ASN A 190 -24.80 -25.52 19.16
#